data_e668f66d21ebe7161a3d43b128c27c5d
#
_entry.id   e668f66d21ebe7161a3d43b128c27c5d
#
_cell.length_a   1.000
_cell.length_b   1.000
_cell.length_c   1.000
_cell.angle_alpha   90.00
_cell.angle_beta   90.00
_cell.angle_gamma   90.00
#
_symmetry.space_group_name_H-M   'P 1'
#
loop_
_entity.id
_entity.type
_entity.pdbx_description
1 polymer ?
#
loop_
_entity_poly.entity_id
_entity_poly.type
_entity_poly.pdbx_seq_one_letter_code
_entity_poly.pdbx_strand_id
1 'polypeptide(L)'
;MPTPQNPQTVPSFLRSLKAGEDVDSQSLPTKTDFQSPALHFPTKRRGEVSEAAFLHKAAGLGFSVAKPWGDSDRYDFILDFAGRLSRVQVKTASRVGDGAYSIHACGSDPGRIYTREEIDFLIAYIVSENLWYVFPVHLFIKIRHVKLHPFRKQPLSRYEKYREAWESMRHPESNEETK
;
A
#
# COMPACT_ATOMS: atom_id res chain seq x y z
N MET A 1 -26.81 22.32 53.98
CA MET A 1 -26.33 23.41 53.12
C MET A 1 -24.98 23.04 52.61
N PRO A 2 -24.79 22.70 51.35
CA PRO A 2 -23.45 22.45 50.78
C PRO A 2 -22.86 23.76 50.26
N THR A 3 -21.59 23.97 50.53
CA THR A 3 -20.71 25.07 50.10
C THR A 3 -20.46 25.05 48.57
N PRO A 4 -20.37 26.20 47.90
CA PRO A 4 -20.14 26.27 46.46
C PRO A 4 -18.69 25.94 46.11
N GLN A 5 -18.52 25.10 45.07
CA GLN A 5 -17.23 24.73 44.50
C GLN A 5 -16.68 25.89 43.65
N ASN A 6 -15.38 26.12 43.79
CA ASN A 6 -14.54 27.11 43.12
C ASN A 6 -14.45 26.86 41.59
N PRO A 7 -14.54 27.89 40.72
CA PRO A 7 -14.41 27.72 39.28
C PRO A 7 -12.98 27.36 38.87
N GLN A 8 -12.90 26.38 38.00
CA GLN A 8 -11.72 25.73 37.47
C GLN A 8 -10.67 26.70 36.91
N THR A 9 -9.44 26.51 37.31
CA THR A 9 -8.25 27.19 36.82
C THR A 9 -7.99 26.74 35.37
N VAL A 10 -8.16 27.64 34.42
CA VAL A 10 -7.81 27.42 33.00
C VAL A 10 -6.29 27.31 32.90
N PRO A 11 -5.72 26.28 32.21
CA PRO A 11 -4.28 26.13 32.07
C PRO A 11 -3.63 27.33 31.37
N SER A 12 -2.46 27.75 31.85
CA SER A 12 -1.72 28.96 31.46
C SER A 12 -1.35 29.03 29.96
N PHE A 13 -1.41 27.95 29.27
CA PHE A 13 -1.14 27.83 27.85
C PHE A 13 -2.16 28.59 26.95
N LEU A 14 -3.39 28.82 27.41
CA LEU A 14 -4.42 29.51 26.63
C LEU A 14 -4.41 31.06 26.82
N ARG A 15 -3.48 31.62 27.57
CA ARG A 15 -3.39 33.06 27.80
C ARG A 15 -2.54 33.86 26.81
N SER A 16 -1.93 33.25 25.80
CA SER A 16 -0.97 33.90 24.89
C SER A 16 -1.49 34.15 23.47
N LEU A 17 -2.81 34.22 23.27
CA LEU A 17 -3.36 34.77 22.05
C LEU A 17 -3.67 36.24 22.19
N LYS A 18 -2.64 37.07 22.19
CA LYS A 18 -2.80 38.51 21.94
C LYS A 18 -2.84 38.77 20.45
N ALA A 19 -3.85 39.51 20.04
CA ALA A 19 -4.03 40.00 18.68
C ALA A 19 -2.84 40.82 18.21
N GLY A 20 -2.41 40.62 16.96
CA GLY A 20 -1.63 41.56 16.18
C GLY A 20 -0.13 41.31 16.16
N GLU A 21 0.30 40.18 15.57
CA GLU A 21 1.58 40.10 14.89
C GLU A 21 1.32 39.64 13.48
N ASP A 22 1.80 40.41 12.51
CA ASP A 22 1.75 40.13 11.08
C ASP A 22 2.38 38.77 10.85
N VAL A 23 1.55 37.79 10.46
CA VAL A 23 2.03 36.49 10.00
C VAL A 23 2.73 36.76 8.67
N ASP A 24 4.06 36.83 8.76
CA ASP A 24 4.95 36.77 7.59
C ASP A 24 4.44 35.66 6.68
N SER A 25 4.15 36.03 5.44
CA SER A 25 3.64 35.11 4.41
C SER A 25 4.76 34.12 4.01
N GLN A 26 5.11 33.22 4.93
CA GLN A 26 5.93 32.07 4.60
C GLN A 26 5.08 31.18 3.69
N SER A 27 5.51 31.12 2.46
CA SER A 27 4.96 30.32 1.37
C SER A 27 4.62 28.92 1.88
N LEU A 28 3.35 28.51 1.71
CA LEU A 28 2.93 27.13 1.93
C LEU A 28 3.91 26.22 1.18
N PRO A 29 4.39 25.12 1.80
CA PRO A 29 5.32 24.20 1.17
C PRO A 29 4.74 23.74 -0.15
N THR A 30 5.48 23.96 -1.22
CA THR A 30 5.09 23.52 -2.55
C THR A 30 5.14 22.00 -2.62
N LYS A 31 4.37 21.40 -3.53
CA LYS A 31 4.33 19.94 -3.76
C LYS A 31 5.69 19.26 -3.92
N THR A 32 6.76 20.03 -4.12
CA THR A 32 8.14 19.57 -4.33
C THR A 32 8.87 19.24 -3.03
N ASP A 33 8.39 19.73 -1.87
CA ASP A 33 9.07 19.53 -0.57
C ASP A 33 8.69 18.23 0.14
N PHE A 34 7.67 17.52 -0.34
CA PHE A 34 7.32 16.19 0.09
C PHE A 34 8.08 15.12 -0.72
N GLN A 35 9.40 15.16 -0.73
CA GLN A 35 10.18 13.98 -1.08
C GLN A 35 9.88 12.92 -0.02
N SER A 36 9.17 11.88 -0.45
CA SER A 36 8.68 10.82 0.44
C SER A 36 9.85 10.21 1.25
N PRO A 37 9.87 10.35 2.58
CA PRO A 37 10.95 9.79 3.43
C PRO A 37 11.08 8.28 3.33
N ALA A 38 10.07 7.61 2.79
CA ALA A 38 9.98 6.16 2.67
C ALA A 38 11.11 5.52 1.81
N LEU A 39 11.79 6.28 0.96
CA LEU A 39 12.87 5.76 0.10
C LEU A 39 14.16 5.44 0.87
N HIS A 40 14.34 5.95 2.08
CA HIS A 40 15.56 5.77 2.90
C HIS A 40 15.39 4.72 4.01
N PHE A 41 14.23 4.08 4.13
CA PHE A 41 14.02 3.08 5.16
C PHE A 41 14.72 1.74 4.84
N PRO A 42 15.19 1.00 5.87
CA PRO A 42 15.62 -0.39 5.72
C PRO A 42 14.53 -1.24 5.06
N THR A 43 14.92 -2.31 4.38
CA THR A 43 14.00 -3.16 3.60
C THR A 43 12.78 -3.62 4.39
N LYS A 44 12.96 -4.05 5.64
CA LYS A 44 11.86 -4.46 6.52
C LYS A 44 10.86 -3.31 6.73
N ARG A 45 11.35 -2.13 7.08
CA ARG A 45 10.51 -0.95 7.31
C ARG A 45 9.73 -0.53 6.06
N ARG A 46 10.33 -0.66 4.88
CA ARG A 46 9.63 -0.40 3.60
C ARG A 46 8.48 -1.38 3.38
N GLY A 47 8.66 -2.65 3.73
CA GLY A 47 7.61 -3.66 3.71
C GLY A 47 6.45 -3.27 4.61
N GLU A 48 6.74 -2.96 5.88
CA GLU A 48 5.73 -2.53 6.87
C GLU A 48 4.92 -1.30 6.41
N VAL A 49 5.59 -0.30 5.79
CA VAL A 49 4.91 0.87 5.21
C VAL A 49 3.98 0.47 4.06
N SER A 50 4.41 -0.45 3.20
CA SER A 50 3.58 -0.93 2.09
C SER A 50 2.38 -1.72 2.57
N GLU A 51 2.53 -2.54 3.60
CA GLU A 51 1.43 -3.28 4.23
C GLU A 51 0.42 -2.33 4.90
N ALA A 52 0.88 -1.31 5.62
CA ALA A 52 0.02 -0.30 6.22
C ALA A 52 -0.76 0.51 5.16
N ALA A 53 -0.09 0.88 4.08
CA ALA A 53 -0.72 1.55 2.95
C ALA A 53 -1.76 0.66 2.25
N PHE A 54 -1.46 -0.66 2.11
CA PHE A 54 -2.39 -1.63 1.55
C PHE A 54 -3.65 -1.77 2.41
N LEU A 55 -3.49 -1.92 3.74
CA LEU A 55 -4.61 -2.00 4.67
C LEU A 55 -5.55 -0.80 4.50
N HIS A 56 -5.00 0.41 4.48
CA HIS A 56 -5.77 1.64 4.27
C HIS A 56 -6.49 1.64 2.90
N LYS A 57 -5.78 1.27 1.83
CA LYS A 57 -6.33 1.23 0.47
C LYS A 57 -7.46 0.20 0.36
N ALA A 58 -7.25 -1.02 0.83
CA ALA A 58 -8.23 -2.12 0.75
C ALA A 58 -9.50 -1.79 1.56
N ALA A 59 -9.35 -1.27 2.78
CA ALA A 59 -10.49 -0.84 3.60
C ALA A 59 -11.28 0.28 2.92
N GLY A 60 -10.60 1.27 2.34
CA GLY A 60 -11.24 2.36 1.58
C GLY A 60 -11.97 1.90 0.31
N LEU A 61 -11.59 0.75 -0.25
CA LEU A 61 -12.26 0.09 -1.37
C LEU A 61 -13.43 -0.81 -0.95
N GLY A 62 -13.71 -0.92 0.37
CA GLY A 62 -14.83 -1.69 0.91
C GLY A 62 -14.54 -3.17 1.18
N PHE A 63 -13.25 -3.59 1.16
CA PHE A 63 -12.88 -4.92 1.62
C PHE A 63 -12.84 -4.97 3.15
N SER A 64 -13.33 -6.05 3.74
CA SER A 64 -12.98 -6.40 5.11
C SER A 64 -11.58 -7.02 5.11
N VAL A 65 -10.70 -6.58 6.02
CA VAL A 65 -9.30 -6.97 6.02
C VAL A 65 -8.95 -7.65 7.33
N ALA A 66 -8.37 -8.84 7.25
CA ALA A 66 -7.78 -9.55 8.37
C ALA A 66 -6.28 -9.76 8.13
N LYS A 67 -5.48 -9.74 9.22
CA LYS A 67 -4.06 -10.06 9.18
C LYS A 67 -3.83 -11.38 9.92
N PRO A 68 -3.01 -12.32 9.39
CA PRO A 68 -2.66 -13.54 10.11
C PRO A 68 -1.87 -13.21 11.38
N TRP A 69 -1.95 -14.11 12.34
CA TRP A 69 -1.15 -13.99 13.56
C TRP A 69 0.30 -14.43 13.31
N GLY A 70 1.24 -13.53 13.56
CA GLY A 70 2.67 -13.79 13.32
C GLY A 70 3.09 -13.55 11.87
N ASP A 71 4.22 -14.14 11.47
CA ASP A 71 4.89 -13.94 10.17
C ASP A 71 5.23 -15.25 9.45
N SER A 72 4.60 -16.37 9.88
CA SER A 72 4.86 -17.70 9.32
C SER A 72 4.06 -17.98 8.03
N ASP A 73 2.98 -17.26 7.82
CA ASP A 73 2.14 -17.43 6.64
C ASP A 73 2.76 -16.84 5.38
N ARG A 74 2.35 -17.38 4.24
CA ARG A 74 2.85 -16.96 2.93
C ARG A 74 2.09 -15.74 2.37
N TYR A 75 1.09 -15.26 3.09
CA TYR A 75 0.29 -14.08 2.75
C TYR A 75 0.33 -13.07 3.89
N ASP A 76 0.19 -11.80 3.56
CA ASP A 76 0.20 -10.71 4.53
C ASP A 76 -1.21 -10.38 5.03
N PHE A 77 -2.24 -10.64 4.19
CA PHE A 77 -3.63 -10.31 4.49
C PHE A 77 -4.61 -11.33 3.92
N ILE A 78 -5.76 -11.42 4.57
CA ILE A 78 -6.97 -12.01 4.03
C ILE A 78 -7.96 -10.88 3.79
N LEU A 79 -8.47 -10.79 2.57
CA LEU A 79 -9.55 -9.88 2.21
C LEU A 79 -10.85 -10.65 2.11
N ASP A 80 -11.93 -10.06 2.63
CA ASP A 80 -13.30 -10.52 2.41
C ASP A 80 -14.07 -9.47 1.63
N PHE A 81 -14.68 -9.89 0.53
CA PHE A 81 -15.62 -9.11 -0.24
C PHE A 81 -16.86 -9.96 -0.55
N ALA A 82 -18.00 -9.59 0.01
CA ALA A 82 -19.27 -10.29 -0.16
C ALA A 82 -19.20 -11.79 0.18
N GLY A 83 -18.45 -12.15 1.25
CA GLY A 83 -18.30 -13.53 1.71
C GLY A 83 -17.24 -14.35 0.97
N ARG A 84 -16.49 -13.73 0.06
CA ARG A 84 -15.36 -14.36 -0.66
C ARG A 84 -14.04 -13.94 -0.05
N LEU A 85 -13.29 -14.93 0.42
CA LEU A 85 -11.98 -14.71 1.02
C LEU A 85 -10.88 -14.81 -0.05
N SER A 86 -9.92 -13.89 0.00
CA SER A 86 -8.73 -13.90 -0.84
C SER A 86 -7.47 -13.68 -0.01
N ARG A 87 -6.47 -14.55 -0.16
CA ARG A 87 -5.16 -14.42 0.47
C ARG A 87 -4.27 -13.53 -0.38
N VAL A 88 -3.71 -12.52 0.23
CA VAL A 88 -2.97 -11.47 -0.46
C VAL A 88 -1.56 -11.34 0.09
N GLN A 89 -0.57 -11.34 -0.81
CA GLN A 89 0.81 -10.98 -0.51
C GLN A 89 1.11 -9.60 -1.06
N VAL A 90 1.68 -8.72 -0.24
CA VAL A 90 2.09 -7.36 -0.64
C VAL A 90 3.61 -7.31 -0.88
N LYS A 91 4.03 -6.68 -1.96
CA LYS A 91 5.45 -6.47 -2.29
C LYS A 91 5.71 -5.00 -2.62
N THR A 92 6.71 -4.44 -1.97
CA THR A 92 7.21 -3.10 -2.33
C THR A 92 8.01 -3.19 -3.62
N ALA A 93 7.64 -2.39 -4.62
CA ALA A 93 8.40 -2.29 -5.86
C ALA A 93 9.60 -1.34 -5.68
N SER A 94 10.77 -1.79 -6.09
CA SER A 94 12.02 -1.01 -6.04
C SER A 94 12.33 -0.40 -7.40
N ARG A 95 12.77 0.86 -7.44
CA ARG A 95 13.21 1.53 -8.66
C ARG A 95 14.50 0.87 -9.20
N VAL A 96 14.54 0.58 -10.51
CA VAL A 96 15.66 -0.11 -11.16
C VAL A 96 16.25 0.67 -12.35
N GLY A 97 16.01 1.98 -12.40
CA GLY A 97 16.47 2.88 -13.48
C GLY A 97 15.41 3.13 -14.54
N ASP A 98 15.62 4.13 -15.39
CA ASP A 98 14.81 4.52 -16.56
C ASP A 98 13.28 4.55 -16.32
N GLY A 99 12.84 4.97 -15.12
CA GLY A 99 11.43 4.97 -14.76
C GLY A 99 10.82 3.57 -14.60
N ALA A 100 11.64 2.53 -14.53
CA ALA A 100 11.22 1.16 -14.29
C ALA A 100 11.26 0.82 -12.80
N TYR A 101 10.37 -0.10 -12.40
CA TYR A 101 10.30 -0.67 -11.07
C TYR A 101 10.32 -2.18 -11.14
N SER A 102 10.85 -2.84 -10.12
CA SER A 102 10.94 -4.31 -10.05
C SER A 102 10.38 -4.83 -8.76
N ILE A 103 9.68 -5.95 -8.83
CA ILE A 103 9.31 -6.78 -7.67
C ILE A 103 9.87 -8.19 -7.83
N HIS A 104 10.14 -8.81 -6.68
CA HIS A 104 10.41 -10.23 -6.58
C HIS A 104 9.11 -10.98 -6.28
N ALA A 105 8.64 -11.78 -7.22
CA ALA A 105 7.43 -12.58 -7.10
C ALA A 105 7.73 -13.94 -6.44
N CYS A 106 8.56 -13.94 -5.40
CA CYS A 106 8.90 -15.12 -4.61
C CYS A 106 8.95 -14.77 -3.13
N GLY A 107 8.84 -15.79 -2.27
CA GLY A 107 8.93 -15.62 -0.83
C GLY A 107 10.36 -15.35 -0.35
N SER A 108 10.53 -15.38 0.97
CA SER A 108 11.82 -15.25 1.65
C SER A 108 12.78 -16.42 1.34
N ASP A 109 12.23 -17.62 1.09
CA ASP A 109 13.04 -18.76 0.66
C ASP A 109 13.56 -18.53 -0.76
N PRO A 110 14.89 -18.56 -0.99
CA PRO A 110 15.46 -18.29 -2.30
C PRO A 110 14.88 -19.21 -3.37
N GLY A 111 14.16 -18.61 -4.31
CA GLY A 111 13.63 -19.31 -5.47
C GLY A 111 12.28 -19.99 -5.33
N ARG A 112 11.66 -20.00 -4.14
CA ARG A 112 10.32 -20.56 -3.97
C ARG A 112 9.28 -19.57 -4.43
N ILE A 113 8.68 -19.82 -5.58
CA ILE A 113 7.58 -19.04 -6.14
C ILE A 113 6.31 -19.23 -5.31
N TYR A 114 5.37 -18.30 -5.42
CA TYR A 114 4.04 -18.44 -4.84
C TYR A 114 3.17 -19.37 -5.68
N THR A 115 2.34 -20.17 -5.00
CA THR A 115 1.38 -21.07 -5.63
C THR A 115 -0.06 -20.64 -5.33
N ARG A 116 -1.03 -21.22 -6.05
CA ARG A 116 -2.47 -20.95 -5.82
C ARG A 116 -2.96 -21.46 -4.47
N GLU A 117 -2.28 -22.43 -3.88
CA GLU A 117 -2.56 -22.96 -2.55
C GLU A 117 -2.10 -22.02 -1.44
N GLU A 118 -1.12 -21.15 -1.73
CA GLU A 118 -0.53 -20.23 -0.76
C GLU A 118 -1.17 -18.84 -0.80
N ILE A 119 -1.33 -18.25 -1.99
CA ILE A 119 -1.93 -16.92 -2.18
C ILE A 119 -2.86 -16.91 -3.39
N ASP A 120 -3.80 -15.97 -3.41
CA ASP A 120 -4.70 -15.75 -4.54
C ASP A 120 -4.23 -14.56 -5.37
N PHE A 121 -3.70 -13.52 -4.70
CA PHE A 121 -3.19 -12.31 -5.34
C PHE A 121 -1.84 -11.88 -4.78
N LEU A 122 -0.99 -11.37 -5.68
CA LEU A 122 0.22 -10.65 -5.34
C LEU A 122 0.03 -9.17 -5.71
N ILE A 123 0.19 -8.29 -4.73
CA ILE A 123 0.04 -6.86 -4.90
C ILE A 123 1.42 -6.21 -4.92
N ALA A 124 1.70 -5.44 -5.97
CA ALA A 124 2.91 -4.63 -6.03
C ALA A 124 2.59 -3.16 -5.77
N TYR A 125 3.32 -2.55 -4.84
CA TYR A 125 3.17 -1.14 -4.50
C TYR A 125 4.42 -0.34 -4.87
N ILE A 126 4.24 0.66 -5.73
CA ILE A 126 5.26 1.65 -6.06
C ILE A 126 5.04 2.84 -5.14
N VAL A 127 5.77 2.89 -4.02
CA VAL A 127 5.57 3.87 -2.94
C VAL A 127 5.72 5.30 -3.45
N SER A 128 6.77 5.59 -4.24
CA SER A 128 7.07 6.93 -4.75
C SER A 128 5.98 7.51 -5.65
N GLU A 129 5.20 6.64 -6.29
CA GLU A 129 4.18 7.02 -7.26
C GLU A 129 2.76 6.81 -6.72
N ASN A 130 2.65 6.23 -5.53
CA ASN A 130 1.37 5.78 -4.96
C ASN A 130 0.54 4.95 -5.96
N LEU A 131 1.20 4.02 -6.65
CA LEU A 131 0.61 3.17 -7.68
C LEU A 131 0.61 1.70 -7.26
N TRP A 132 -0.49 1.03 -7.58
CA TRP A 132 -0.71 -0.37 -7.24
C TRP A 132 -0.88 -1.21 -8.50
N TYR A 133 -0.37 -2.45 -8.43
CA TYR A 133 -0.64 -3.48 -9.43
C TYR A 133 -1.20 -4.70 -8.72
N VAL A 134 -2.34 -5.17 -9.20
CA VAL A 134 -3.09 -6.31 -8.62
C VAL A 134 -2.92 -7.51 -9.55
N PHE A 135 -2.11 -8.46 -9.12
CA PHE A 135 -1.77 -9.63 -9.94
C PHE A 135 -2.42 -10.89 -9.40
N PRO A 136 -3.24 -11.61 -10.19
CA PRO A 136 -3.62 -12.97 -9.88
C PRO A 136 -2.37 -13.88 -9.82
N VAL A 137 -2.29 -14.76 -8.83
CA VAL A 137 -1.08 -15.58 -8.58
C VAL A 137 -0.68 -16.48 -9.75
N HIS A 138 -1.64 -16.93 -10.56
CA HIS A 138 -1.35 -17.81 -11.70
C HIS A 138 -0.36 -17.22 -12.72
N LEU A 139 -0.17 -15.91 -12.73
CA LEU A 139 0.82 -15.24 -13.57
C LEU A 139 2.27 -15.57 -13.19
N PHE A 140 2.50 -16.03 -11.94
CA PHE A 140 3.83 -16.20 -11.38
C PHE A 140 4.34 -17.65 -11.36
N ILE A 141 3.61 -18.60 -11.93
CA ILE A 141 3.98 -20.03 -11.95
C ILE A 141 5.42 -20.26 -12.44
N LYS A 142 5.95 -19.37 -13.30
CA LYS A 142 7.32 -19.45 -13.83
C LYS A 142 8.09 -18.12 -13.78
N ILE A 143 7.51 -17.08 -13.14
CA ILE A 143 8.05 -15.73 -13.16
C ILE A 143 8.49 -15.35 -11.74
N ARG A 144 9.78 -15.08 -11.56
CA ARG A 144 10.36 -14.66 -10.27
C ARG A 144 10.54 -13.15 -10.15
N HIS A 145 10.66 -12.45 -11.28
CA HIS A 145 10.90 -11.02 -11.33
C HIS A 145 9.94 -10.37 -12.32
N VAL A 146 9.31 -9.30 -11.89
CA VAL A 146 8.46 -8.48 -12.74
C VAL A 146 9.05 -7.09 -12.84
N LYS A 147 9.19 -6.57 -14.06
CA LYS A 147 9.53 -5.19 -14.33
C LYS A 147 8.27 -4.43 -14.73
N LEU A 148 7.99 -3.34 -14.02
CA LEU A 148 6.86 -2.44 -14.22
C LEU A 148 7.36 -1.16 -14.86
N HIS A 149 6.64 -0.65 -15.85
CA HIS A 149 6.98 0.59 -16.56
C HIS A 149 5.76 1.52 -16.58
N PRO A 150 5.37 2.11 -15.44
CA PRO A 150 4.11 2.86 -15.29
C PRO A 150 4.01 4.10 -16.18
N PHE A 151 5.15 4.63 -16.66
CA PHE A 151 5.19 5.85 -17.47
C PHE A 151 5.51 5.60 -18.95
N ARG A 152 5.66 4.34 -19.35
CA ARG A 152 5.93 3.99 -20.74
C ARG A 152 4.69 4.19 -21.58
N LYS A 153 4.77 5.10 -22.56
CA LYS A 153 3.62 5.45 -23.40
C LYS A 153 3.34 4.39 -24.49
N GLN A 154 4.39 3.90 -25.18
CA GLN A 154 4.26 2.92 -26.25
C GLN A 154 5.59 2.13 -26.44
N PRO A 155 5.55 0.82 -26.70
CA PRO A 155 4.40 -0.06 -26.47
C PRO A 155 4.09 -0.17 -24.98
N LEU A 156 2.82 -0.33 -24.61
CA LEU A 156 2.42 -0.52 -23.22
C LEU A 156 3.09 -1.76 -22.63
N SER A 157 3.41 -1.68 -21.34
CA SER A 157 3.88 -2.86 -20.60
C SER A 157 2.77 -3.91 -20.55
N ARG A 158 3.14 -5.20 -20.77
CA ARG A 158 2.20 -6.33 -20.66
C ARG A 158 1.48 -6.39 -19.29
N TYR A 159 2.03 -5.72 -18.29
CA TYR A 159 1.50 -5.69 -16.93
C TYR A 159 0.60 -4.48 -16.66
N GLU A 160 0.47 -3.55 -17.60
CA GLU A 160 -0.29 -2.32 -17.40
C GLU A 160 -1.78 -2.58 -17.13
N LYS A 161 -2.32 -3.65 -17.68
CA LYS A 161 -3.71 -4.09 -17.42
C LYS A 161 -3.99 -4.48 -15.97
N TYR A 162 -2.95 -4.70 -15.16
CA TYR A 162 -3.07 -5.02 -13.73
C TYR A 162 -2.94 -3.79 -12.83
N ARG A 163 -2.68 -2.62 -13.42
CA ARG A 163 -2.60 -1.36 -12.69
C ARG A 163 -3.97 -0.99 -12.16
N GLU A 164 -4.05 -0.76 -10.83
CA GLU A 164 -5.28 -0.45 -10.10
C GLU A 164 -6.44 -1.44 -10.38
N ALA A 165 -6.13 -2.68 -10.76
CA ALA A 165 -7.12 -3.66 -11.19
C ALA A 165 -7.83 -4.35 -10.00
N TRP A 166 -8.33 -3.56 -9.05
CA TRP A 166 -8.99 -4.02 -7.81
C TRP A 166 -10.27 -4.82 -8.07
N GLU A 167 -10.95 -4.54 -9.19
CA GLU A 167 -12.18 -5.27 -9.57
C GLU A 167 -11.91 -6.77 -9.79
N SER A 168 -10.69 -7.16 -10.19
CA SER A 168 -10.32 -8.57 -10.33
C SER A 168 -10.38 -9.34 -9.00
N MET A 169 -10.29 -8.65 -7.86
CA MET A 169 -10.41 -9.24 -6.53
C MET A 169 -11.87 -9.36 -6.08
N ARG A 170 -12.77 -8.56 -6.65
CA ARG A 170 -14.20 -8.62 -6.40
C ARG A 170 -14.88 -9.73 -7.22
N HIS A 171 -14.39 -9.94 -8.46
CA HIS A 171 -14.91 -10.91 -9.42
C HIS A 171 -13.79 -11.76 -10.01
N PRO A 172 -13.14 -12.65 -9.21
CA PRO A 172 -11.96 -13.39 -9.67
C PRO A 172 -12.23 -14.38 -10.82
N GLU A 173 -13.48 -14.74 -11.09
CA GLU A 173 -13.84 -15.70 -12.15
C GLU A 173 -13.90 -15.09 -13.56
N SER A 174 -13.92 -13.76 -13.70
CA SER A 174 -13.98 -13.11 -15.02
C SER A 174 -12.66 -13.08 -15.78
N ASN A 175 -11.56 -13.61 -15.21
CA ASN A 175 -10.23 -13.59 -15.82
C ASN A 175 -9.75 -14.94 -16.40
N GLU A 176 -10.59 -16.00 -16.40
CA GLU A 176 -10.16 -17.32 -16.91
C GLU A 176 -10.51 -17.56 -18.39
N GLU A 177 -11.29 -16.71 -19.05
CA GLU A 177 -11.62 -16.86 -20.47
C GLU A 177 -10.87 -15.86 -21.35
N THR A 178 -9.59 -16.11 -21.59
CA THR A 178 -8.98 -15.80 -22.91
C THR A 178 -7.78 -16.72 -23.13
N LYS A 179 -8.06 -17.85 -23.74
CA LYS A 179 -7.07 -18.71 -24.38
C LYS A 179 -6.58 -18.07 -25.68
#